data_0308acd34a01f479e99fccbc1d66af3e
#
_entry.id   0308acd34a01f479e99fccbc1d66af3e
#
_cell.length_a   1.000
_cell.length_b   1.000
_cell.length_c   1.000
_cell.angle_alpha   90.00
_cell.angle_beta   90.00
_cell.angle_gamma   90.00
#
_symmetry.space_group_name_H-M   'P 1'
#
loop_
_entity.id
_entity.type
_entity.pdbx_description
1 polymer ?
#
loop_
_entity_poly.entity_id
_entity_poly.type
_entity_poly.pdbx_seq_one_letter_code
_entity_poly.pdbx_strand_id
1 'polypeptide(L)'
;AYKEAIQLAEANGFGLYTKSDKDDGNAEPKDPVQHCLRYVIIDAGNNEVIWSDSRGEGNYGLQNKSLPYSSGSAWNGVAPTLTMLKRFYTKNGLPIDQDPEYNTAEMFDVTTVDDTHAKQAAVGVKTFKFNLDREPRYYAWVAFQGGFYEVLSAASNGAYVDDKSYKKYSGNGYGKLVCDFVWGGNCARGVGGSLRGNNYSPTGFLNKKGVSPGFAVSKSLQGPLDYPWPIIRMAELYLGYAEACVETNELGEAADNLNKVRQRAGIPTVEKSWKEIAGKQLTQDLLRQIVRQERQVEFYLENQNFWDLRRWKIAEKYFNVKAKGMDITAKTIDEFVKPTEVVFERKFESPTQYLLPIPLSDVNKNEKLVQNPGY
;
A
#
# COMPACT_ATOMS: atom_id res chain seq x y z
N ALA A 1 8.92 26.99 7.63
CA ALA A 1 9.74 25.75 7.57
C ALA A 1 9.39 24.88 6.34
N TYR A 2 8.13 24.30 6.21
CA TYR A 2 7.81 23.41 5.06
C TYR A 2 7.94 24.13 3.70
N LYS A 3 7.41 25.33 3.55
CA LYS A 3 7.49 26.11 2.30
C LYS A 3 8.93 26.36 1.85
N GLU A 4 9.80 26.76 2.78
CA GLU A 4 11.23 26.96 2.53
C GLU A 4 11.95 25.65 2.19
N ALA A 5 11.61 24.56 2.91
CA ALA A 5 12.18 23.25 2.63
C ALA A 5 11.81 22.74 1.23
N ILE A 6 10.55 22.93 0.82
CA ILE A 6 10.09 22.60 -0.55
C ILE A 6 10.85 23.42 -1.58
N GLN A 7 10.94 24.73 -1.40
CA GLN A 7 11.65 25.63 -2.33
C GLN A 7 13.13 25.26 -2.46
N LEU A 8 13.79 24.97 -1.35
CA LEU A 8 15.18 24.55 -1.33
C LEU A 8 15.37 23.20 -2.03
N ALA A 9 14.50 22.22 -1.77
CA ALA A 9 14.56 20.91 -2.39
C ALA A 9 14.32 21.00 -3.91
N GLU A 10 13.27 21.72 -4.35
CA GLU A 10 12.97 21.94 -5.77
C GLU A 10 14.14 22.66 -6.50
N ALA A 11 14.75 23.68 -5.87
CA ALA A 11 15.91 24.37 -6.42
C ALA A 11 17.15 23.49 -6.58
N ASN A 12 17.22 22.37 -5.85
CA ASN A 12 18.29 21.37 -5.93
C ASN A 12 17.90 20.10 -6.72
N GLY A 13 16.82 20.17 -7.51
CA GLY A 13 16.44 19.09 -8.43
C GLY A 13 15.59 17.98 -7.81
N PHE A 14 15.15 18.12 -6.56
CA PHE A 14 14.19 17.21 -5.97
C PHE A 14 12.77 17.52 -6.45
N GLY A 15 11.94 16.47 -6.59
CA GLY A 15 10.56 16.61 -7.04
C GLY A 15 9.81 15.29 -6.84
N LEU A 16 8.53 15.26 -7.20
CA LEU A 16 7.77 14.01 -7.16
C LEU A 16 8.25 13.07 -8.27
N TYR A 17 8.31 11.78 -7.94
CA TYR A 17 8.68 10.72 -8.89
C TYR A 17 7.54 10.48 -9.87
N THR A 18 7.61 11.07 -11.05
CA THR A 18 6.57 11.02 -12.09
C THR A 18 6.97 10.23 -13.33
N LYS A 19 8.24 9.84 -13.44
CA LYS A 19 8.76 9.06 -14.54
C LYS A 19 9.78 8.06 -14.02
N SER A 20 9.63 6.80 -14.41
CA SER A 20 10.59 5.73 -14.15
C SER A 20 11.25 5.32 -15.45
N ASP A 21 12.56 5.12 -15.43
CA ASP A 21 13.33 4.50 -16.50
C ASP A 21 13.63 3.01 -16.24
N LYS A 22 13.07 2.48 -15.18
CA LYS A 22 13.22 1.05 -14.84
C LYS A 22 12.55 0.18 -15.88
N ASP A 23 13.20 -0.90 -16.23
CA ASP A 23 12.71 -1.91 -17.16
C ASP A 23 13.01 -3.30 -16.60
N ASP A 24 12.04 -3.86 -15.89
CA ASP A 24 12.03 -5.24 -15.46
C ASP A 24 11.23 -6.12 -16.45
N GLY A 25 11.14 -5.69 -17.69
CA GLY A 25 10.52 -6.40 -18.79
C GLY A 25 9.01 -6.56 -18.59
N ASN A 26 8.55 -7.81 -18.64
CA ASN A 26 7.12 -8.11 -18.51
C ASN A 26 6.64 -8.28 -17.06
N ALA A 27 7.54 -8.19 -16.09
CA ALA A 27 7.21 -8.28 -14.68
C ALA A 27 6.70 -6.96 -14.09
N GLU A 28 6.81 -5.86 -14.79
CA GLU A 28 6.38 -4.54 -14.32
C GLU A 28 4.94 -4.21 -14.68
N PRO A 29 4.28 -3.27 -13.99
CA PRO A 29 2.99 -2.72 -14.40
C PRO A 29 3.07 -2.09 -15.79
N LYS A 30 2.07 -2.33 -16.64
CA LYS A 30 1.99 -1.74 -17.98
C LYS A 30 1.36 -0.35 -18.02
N ASP A 31 0.61 0.01 -17.00
CA ASP A 31 0.10 1.38 -16.85
C ASP A 31 1.23 2.29 -16.36
N PRO A 32 1.53 3.42 -17.05
CA PRO A 32 2.67 4.26 -16.70
C PRO A 32 2.60 4.84 -15.29
N VAL A 33 1.40 5.16 -14.80
CA VAL A 33 1.21 5.69 -13.44
C VAL A 33 1.47 4.59 -12.42
N GLN A 34 0.88 3.40 -12.60
CA GLN A 34 1.13 2.26 -11.73
C GLN A 34 2.61 1.85 -11.74
N HIS A 35 3.26 1.95 -12.91
CA HIS A 35 4.69 1.71 -13.05
C HIS A 35 5.51 2.67 -12.17
N CYS A 36 5.33 3.98 -12.30
CA CYS A 36 6.02 4.95 -11.46
C CYS A 36 5.75 4.71 -9.96
N LEU A 37 4.50 4.47 -9.59
CA LEU A 37 4.11 4.19 -8.21
C LEU A 37 4.75 2.90 -7.66
N ARG A 38 4.98 1.92 -8.51
CA ARG A 38 5.64 0.66 -8.13
C ARG A 38 7.10 0.87 -7.75
N TYR A 39 7.78 1.81 -8.42
CA TYR A 39 9.20 2.10 -8.22
C TYR A 39 9.47 3.28 -7.27
N VAL A 40 8.45 4.01 -6.84
CA VAL A 40 8.58 5.27 -6.07
C VAL A 40 9.48 5.21 -4.82
N ILE A 41 9.65 4.05 -4.22
CA ILE A 41 10.52 3.88 -3.04
C ILE A 41 11.68 2.93 -3.27
N ILE A 42 11.66 2.13 -4.33
CA ILE A 42 12.70 1.11 -4.59
C ILE A 42 13.74 1.54 -5.60
N ASP A 43 13.49 2.62 -6.34
CA ASP A 43 14.47 3.18 -7.28
C ASP A 43 15.50 4.03 -6.53
N ALA A 44 16.74 3.56 -6.48
CA ALA A 44 17.83 4.27 -5.80
C ALA A 44 18.17 5.61 -6.48
N GLY A 45 17.86 5.79 -7.78
CA GLY A 45 18.03 7.04 -8.53
C GLY A 45 16.85 8.01 -8.42
N ASN A 46 15.93 7.77 -7.52
CA ASN A 46 14.71 8.52 -7.36
C ASN A 46 14.96 9.93 -6.81
N ASN A 47 14.59 10.95 -7.60
CA ASN A 47 14.72 12.35 -7.22
C ASN A 47 13.66 12.82 -6.18
N GLU A 48 12.73 11.96 -5.79
CA GLU A 48 11.77 12.26 -4.73
C GLU A 48 12.37 12.04 -3.33
N VAL A 49 13.36 11.15 -3.21
CA VAL A 49 13.96 10.77 -1.92
C VAL A 49 15.04 11.78 -1.53
N ILE A 50 14.77 12.55 -0.47
CA ILE A 50 15.69 13.55 0.08
C ILE A 50 16.69 12.92 1.04
N TRP A 51 16.22 11.99 1.88
CA TRP A 51 17.05 11.28 2.84
C TRP A 51 16.61 9.82 2.95
N SER A 52 17.60 8.92 2.94
CA SER A 52 17.37 7.48 2.97
C SER A 52 18.34 6.77 3.92
N ASP A 53 17.91 5.62 4.42
CA ASP A 53 18.78 4.66 5.10
C ASP A 53 19.36 3.71 4.05
N SER A 54 20.66 3.74 3.86
CA SER A 54 21.37 2.89 2.89
C SER A 54 21.74 1.50 3.40
N ARG A 55 21.36 1.15 4.63
CA ARG A 55 21.59 -0.20 5.17
C ARG A 55 20.65 -1.19 4.49
N GLY A 56 21.20 -2.19 3.78
CA GLY A 56 20.41 -3.19 3.04
C GLY A 56 19.49 -4.05 3.91
N GLU A 57 19.75 -4.17 5.17
CA GLU A 57 18.99 -4.96 6.15
C GLU A 57 17.55 -4.46 6.35
N GLY A 58 17.30 -3.17 6.16
CA GLY A 58 16.00 -2.54 6.45
C GLY A 58 14.84 -3.06 5.61
N ASN A 59 15.10 -3.57 4.42
CA ASN A 59 14.05 -4.04 3.50
C ASN A 59 13.97 -5.56 3.32
N TYR A 60 14.95 -6.30 3.83
CA TYR A 60 15.04 -7.75 3.68
C TYR A 60 13.75 -8.49 4.09
N GLY A 61 13.26 -8.21 5.28
CA GLY A 61 12.06 -8.86 5.77
C GLY A 61 10.79 -8.45 5.03
N LEU A 62 10.70 -7.22 4.53
CA LEU A 62 9.52 -6.71 3.85
C LEU A 62 9.31 -7.42 2.51
N GLN A 63 10.32 -7.53 1.68
CA GLN A 63 10.18 -8.14 0.35
C GLN A 63 9.81 -9.62 0.46
N ASN A 64 10.60 -10.41 1.16
CA ASN A 64 10.34 -11.84 1.32
C ASN A 64 8.98 -12.14 1.97
N LYS A 65 8.61 -11.36 2.98
CA LYS A 65 7.31 -11.54 3.67
C LYS A 65 6.12 -11.08 2.84
N SER A 66 6.32 -10.22 1.86
CA SER A 66 5.26 -9.71 0.99
C SER A 66 5.00 -10.59 -0.23
N LEU A 67 5.98 -11.37 -0.68
CA LEU A 67 5.87 -12.20 -1.89
C LEU A 67 4.81 -13.30 -1.75
N PRO A 68 4.06 -13.62 -2.84
CA PRO A 68 3.16 -14.76 -2.88
C PRO A 68 3.87 -16.08 -2.64
N TYR A 69 3.20 -17.02 -2.02
CA TYR A 69 3.80 -18.29 -1.63
C TYR A 69 4.30 -19.16 -2.81
N SER A 70 3.75 -18.96 -3.98
CA SER A 70 4.22 -19.62 -5.20
C SER A 70 5.62 -19.20 -5.63
N SER A 71 6.18 -18.16 -5.04
CA SER A 71 7.55 -17.74 -5.27
C SER A 71 8.49 -18.40 -4.24
N GLY A 72 9.61 -18.97 -4.69
CA GLY A 72 10.43 -19.93 -3.92
C GLY A 72 10.97 -19.48 -2.55
N SER A 73 11.09 -18.18 -2.28
CA SER A 73 11.57 -17.63 -0.99
C SER A 73 10.51 -16.84 -0.24
N ALA A 74 9.24 -16.99 -0.60
CA ALA A 74 8.16 -16.13 -0.14
C ALA A 74 7.50 -16.63 1.14
N TRP A 75 7.11 -15.66 1.98
CA TRP A 75 6.45 -15.94 3.23
C TRP A 75 4.97 -15.59 3.24
N ASN A 76 4.47 -14.92 2.18
CA ASN A 76 3.04 -14.65 1.98
C ASN A 76 2.34 -14.03 3.21
N GLY A 77 3.02 -13.13 3.94
CA GLY A 77 2.58 -12.74 5.30
C GLY A 77 2.29 -11.25 5.50
N VAL A 78 2.84 -10.34 4.70
CA VAL A 78 2.56 -8.90 4.86
C VAL A 78 1.29 -8.56 4.10
N ALA A 79 0.22 -8.34 4.85
CA ALA A 79 -1.13 -8.21 4.33
C ALA A 79 -1.85 -6.97 4.89
N PRO A 80 -2.40 -6.09 4.05
CA PRO A 80 -3.23 -4.99 4.50
C PRO A 80 -4.58 -5.50 5.04
N THR A 81 -5.10 -4.81 6.06
CA THR A 81 -6.46 -5.05 6.56
C THR A 81 -7.50 -4.37 5.68
N LEU A 82 -8.75 -4.83 5.72
CA LEU A 82 -9.86 -4.15 5.03
C LEU A 82 -10.00 -2.69 5.46
N THR A 83 -9.70 -2.36 6.72
CA THR A 83 -9.71 -0.97 7.21
C THR A 83 -8.72 -0.11 6.42
N MET A 84 -7.50 -0.62 6.15
CA MET A 84 -6.52 0.08 5.34
C MET A 84 -6.93 0.13 3.86
N LEU A 85 -7.41 -0.97 3.32
CA LEU A 85 -7.82 -1.05 1.92
C LEU A 85 -8.99 -0.12 1.58
N LYS A 86 -9.90 0.13 2.52
CA LYS A 86 -10.97 1.13 2.38
C LYS A 86 -10.48 2.57 2.39
N ARG A 87 -9.22 2.83 2.79
CA ARG A 87 -8.63 4.18 2.71
C ARG A 87 -8.18 4.55 1.31
N PHE A 88 -7.77 3.57 0.50
CA PHE A 88 -7.49 3.85 -0.91
C PHE A 88 -8.74 4.40 -1.57
N TYR A 89 -8.55 5.40 -2.43
CA TYR A 89 -9.65 6.06 -3.13
C TYR A 89 -10.22 5.22 -4.26
N THR A 90 -11.37 5.62 -4.75
CA THR A 90 -11.90 5.21 -6.06
C THR A 90 -11.12 5.90 -7.18
N LYS A 91 -11.38 5.54 -8.44
CA LYS A 91 -10.87 6.24 -9.64
C LYS A 91 -11.22 7.74 -9.65
N ASN A 92 -12.30 8.13 -8.97
CA ASN A 92 -12.75 9.52 -8.82
C ASN A 92 -11.99 10.28 -7.72
N GLY A 93 -11.01 9.65 -7.06
CA GLY A 93 -10.25 10.25 -5.97
C GLY A 93 -11.07 10.53 -4.71
N LEU A 94 -12.15 9.79 -4.50
CA LEU A 94 -13.04 9.86 -3.34
C LEU A 94 -12.94 8.61 -2.48
N PRO A 95 -13.20 8.70 -1.16
CA PRO A 95 -13.44 7.51 -0.34
C PRO A 95 -14.59 6.69 -0.89
N ILE A 96 -14.51 5.36 -0.76
CA ILE A 96 -15.51 4.45 -1.34
C ILE A 96 -16.94 4.69 -0.84
N ASP A 97 -17.10 5.23 0.35
CA ASP A 97 -18.38 5.55 0.99
C ASP A 97 -18.87 6.98 0.72
N GLN A 98 -18.11 7.75 -0.06
CA GLN A 98 -18.42 9.14 -0.40
C GLN A 98 -18.43 9.39 -1.91
N ASP A 99 -18.13 8.39 -2.71
CA ASP A 99 -18.19 8.44 -4.16
C ASP A 99 -19.61 8.04 -4.61
N PRO A 100 -20.38 8.96 -5.22
CA PRO A 100 -21.74 8.67 -5.68
C PRO A 100 -21.79 7.65 -6.82
N GLU A 101 -20.68 7.41 -7.52
CA GLU A 101 -20.58 6.43 -8.60
C GLU A 101 -20.14 5.05 -8.11
N TYR A 102 -19.76 4.90 -6.83
CA TYR A 102 -19.28 3.65 -6.28
C TYR A 102 -20.35 2.97 -5.39
N ASN A 103 -20.89 1.83 -5.85
CA ASN A 103 -21.93 1.11 -5.12
C ASN A 103 -21.33 0.28 -3.97
N THR A 104 -21.33 0.83 -2.76
CA THR A 104 -20.84 0.14 -1.56
C THR A 104 -21.66 -1.07 -1.13
N ALA A 105 -22.95 -1.13 -1.51
CA ALA A 105 -23.82 -2.27 -1.18
C ALA A 105 -23.40 -3.54 -1.93
N GLU A 106 -22.86 -3.39 -3.12
CA GLU A 106 -22.43 -4.48 -3.99
C GLU A 106 -20.90 -4.72 -3.97
N MET A 107 -20.15 -4.00 -3.14
CA MET A 107 -18.68 -4.05 -3.20
C MET A 107 -18.08 -5.46 -2.99
N PHE A 108 -18.80 -6.36 -2.33
CA PHE A 108 -18.37 -7.76 -2.15
C PHE A 108 -19.02 -8.74 -3.13
N ASP A 109 -19.78 -8.27 -4.13
CA ASP A 109 -20.31 -9.14 -5.17
C ASP A 109 -19.19 -9.64 -6.06
N VAL A 110 -19.22 -10.94 -6.35
CA VAL A 110 -18.30 -11.57 -7.29
C VAL A 110 -18.61 -11.11 -8.70
N THR A 111 -17.55 -10.81 -9.44
CA THR A 111 -17.65 -10.42 -10.86
C THR A 111 -16.50 -11.05 -11.66
N THR A 112 -16.65 -11.11 -12.97
CA THR A 112 -15.59 -11.48 -13.89
C THR A 112 -14.96 -10.21 -14.46
N VAL A 113 -13.64 -10.12 -14.45
CA VAL A 113 -12.92 -8.97 -15.01
C VAL A 113 -13.12 -8.89 -16.51
N ASP A 114 -13.61 -7.77 -16.99
CA ASP A 114 -13.79 -7.47 -18.41
C ASP A 114 -12.60 -6.66 -19.00
N ASP A 115 -12.63 -6.39 -20.30
CA ASP A 115 -11.58 -5.66 -21.02
C ASP A 115 -11.39 -4.22 -20.52
N THR A 116 -12.43 -3.58 -19.97
CA THR A 116 -12.33 -2.21 -19.43
C THR A 116 -11.47 -2.14 -18.20
N HIS A 117 -11.34 -3.26 -17.49
CA HIS A 117 -10.53 -3.40 -16.28
C HIS A 117 -9.18 -4.10 -16.51
N ALA A 118 -8.75 -4.29 -17.77
CA ALA A 118 -7.53 -5.03 -18.12
C ALA A 118 -6.23 -4.46 -17.50
N LYS A 119 -6.21 -3.17 -17.14
CA LYS A 119 -5.10 -2.52 -16.41
C LYS A 119 -5.15 -2.75 -14.90
N GLN A 120 -6.26 -3.25 -14.39
CA GLN A 120 -6.54 -3.42 -12.96
C GLN A 120 -6.36 -4.87 -12.52
N ALA A 121 -6.88 -5.81 -13.32
CA ALA A 121 -6.88 -7.23 -13.00
C ALA A 121 -6.85 -8.08 -14.27
N ALA A 122 -6.71 -9.40 -14.13
CA ALA A 122 -6.63 -10.31 -15.27
C ALA A 122 -8.00 -10.55 -15.90
N VAL A 123 -8.16 -10.19 -17.17
CA VAL A 123 -9.40 -10.36 -17.93
C VAL A 123 -9.84 -11.82 -17.95
N GLY A 124 -11.13 -12.06 -17.73
CA GLY A 124 -11.74 -13.38 -17.67
C GLY A 124 -11.56 -14.12 -16.34
N VAL A 125 -10.88 -13.52 -15.37
CA VAL A 125 -10.70 -14.08 -14.03
C VAL A 125 -11.75 -13.52 -13.08
N LYS A 126 -12.21 -14.33 -12.13
CA LYS A 126 -13.14 -13.88 -11.08
C LYS A 126 -12.41 -13.05 -10.03
N THR A 127 -13.03 -11.92 -9.69
CA THR A 127 -12.70 -11.04 -8.58
C THR A 127 -13.99 -10.59 -7.88
N PHE A 128 -13.94 -9.53 -7.09
CA PHE A 128 -15.13 -8.90 -6.52
C PHE A 128 -15.06 -7.38 -6.68
N LYS A 129 -16.22 -6.71 -6.74
CA LYS A 129 -16.33 -5.31 -7.13
C LYS A 129 -15.48 -4.36 -6.29
N PHE A 130 -15.20 -4.69 -5.02
CA PHE A 130 -14.31 -3.91 -4.15
C PHE A 130 -12.92 -3.66 -4.76
N ASN A 131 -12.44 -4.56 -5.59
CA ASN A 131 -11.11 -4.50 -6.20
C ASN A 131 -11.08 -3.69 -7.52
N LEU A 132 -12.22 -3.31 -8.05
CA LEU A 132 -12.31 -2.60 -9.32
C LEU A 132 -12.60 -1.11 -9.09
N ASP A 133 -12.32 -0.30 -10.12
CA ASP A 133 -12.53 1.17 -10.12
C ASP A 133 -11.86 1.90 -8.93
N ARG A 134 -10.69 1.38 -8.53
CA ARG A 134 -9.86 2.00 -7.49
C ARG A 134 -8.77 2.88 -8.11
N GLU A 135 -8.14 3.68 -7.27
CA GLU A 135 -7.01 4.52 -7.66
C GLU A 135 -5.77 3.71 -8.08
N PRO A 136 -4.84 4.29 -8.89
CA PRO A 136 -3.65 3.58 -9.35
C PRO A 136 -2.74 3.04 -8.23
N ARG A 137 -2.64 3.71 -7.06
CA ARG A 137 -1.86 3.22 -5.91
C ARG A 137 -2.38 1.89 -5.38
N TYR A 138 -3.70 1.67 -5.45
CA TYR A 138 -4.27 0.37 -5.06
C TYR A 138 -3.68 -0.76 -5.90
N TYR A 139 -3.66 -0.59 -7.21
CA TYR A 139 -3.14 -1.60 -8.14
C TYR A 139 -1.62 -1.74 -8.09
N ALA A 140 -0.90 -0.65 -7.83
CA ALA A 140 0.55 -0.67 -7.71
C ALA A 140 1.04 -1.31 -6.41
N TRP A 141 0.28 -1.18 -5.31
CA TRP A 141 0.74 -1.52 -3.97
C TRP A 141 0.02 -2.68 -3.29
N VAL A 142 -1.11 -3.14 -3.83
CA VAL A 142 -1.93 -4.21 -3.24
C VAL A 142 -2.10 -5.36 -4.22
N ALA A 143 -1.90 -6.58 -3.74
CA ALA A 143 -2.28 -7.79 -4.43
C ALA A 143 -3.62 -8.31 -3.86
N PHE A 144 -4.53 -8.67 -4.75
CA PHE A 144 -5.89 -9.07 -4.44
C PHE A 144 -6.37 -10.18 -5.38
N GLN A 145 -7.47 -10.84 -5.06
CA GLN A 145 -8.06 -11.92 -5.86
C GLN A 145 -8.28 -11.50 -7.32
N GLY A 146 -7.65 -12.19 -8.25
CA GLY A 146 -7.72 -11.90 -9.69
C GLY A 146 -6.79 -10.76 -10.17
N GLY A 147 -6.14 -10.04 -9.25
CA GLY A 147 -5.17 -8.99 -9.56
C GLY A 147 -3.78 -9.53 -9.91
N PHE A 148 -2.89 -8.63 -10.29
CA PHE A 148 -1.52 -8.98 -10.64
C PHE A 148 -0.57 -8.84 -9.46
N TYR A 149 0.39 -9.76 -9.38
CA TYR A 149 1.62 -9.57 -8.64
C TYR A 149 2.79 -9.58 -9.63
N GLU A 150 3.40 -8.45 -9.82
CA GLU A 150 4.50 -8.26 -10.74
C GLU A 150 5.79 -8.75 -10.07
N VAL A 151 6.36 -9.84 -10.58
CA VAL A 151 7.64 -10.42 -10.17
C VAL A 151 8.32 -11.07 -11.36
N LEU A 152 9.65 -11.00 -11.43
CA LEU A 152 10.40 -11.75 -12.40
C LEU A 152 10.23 -13.25 -12.14
N SER A 153 9.78 -13.98 -13.14
CA SER A 153 9.80 -15.42 -13.15
C SER A 153 11.01 -15.88 -13.94
N ALA A 154 11.91 -16.57 -13.29
CA ALA A 154 12.95 -17.32 -13.96
C ALA A 154 12.39 -18.67 -14.45
N ALA A 155 11.25 -18.68 -15.11
CA ALA A 155 10.61 -19.92 -15.60
C ALA A 155 11.54 -20.76 -16.51
N SER A 156 12.48 -20.11 -17.21
CA SER A 156 13.51 -20.77 -17.99
C SER A 156 14.65 -21.39 -17.17
N ASN A 157 14.80 -21.01 -15.89
CA ASN A 157 15.94 -21.39 -15.04
C ASN A 157 15.56 -22.26 -13.84
N GLY A 158 14.46 -23.01 -13.91
CA GLY A 158 14.01 -23.89 -12.82
C GLY A 158 13.33 -23.15 -11.67
N ALA A 159 12.68 -22.06 -11.96
CA ALA A 159 11.88 -21.33 -11.00
C ALA A 159 10.72 -22.16 -10.45
N TYR A 160 10.43 -21.91 -9.20
CA TYR A 160 9.31 -22.48 -8.47
C TYR A 160 7.99 -21.80 -8.83
N VAL A 161 7.65 -21.73 -10.10
CA VAL A 161 6.36 -21.24 -10.52
C VAL A 161 5.60 -22.45 -11.02
N ASP A 162 4.55 -22.82 -10.31
CA ASP A 162 3.57 -23.76 -10.83
C ASP A 162 3.04 -23.20 -12.15
N ASP A 163 3.30 -23.88 -13.26
CA ASP A 163 2.86 -23.48 -14.59
C ASP A 163 1.34 -23.24 -14.69
N LYS A 164 0.57 -23.80 -13.76
CA LYS A 164 -0.88 -23.61 -13.68
C LYS A 164 -1.29 -22.27 -13.09
N SER A 165 -0.48 -21.70 -12.22
CA SER A 165 -0.78 -20.41 -11.55
C SER A 165 -0.16 -19.21 -12.26
N TYR A 166 0.72 -19.47 -13.23
CA TYR A 166 1.49 -18.44 -13.92
C TYR A 166 0.97 -18.22 -15.33
N LYS A 167 0.22 -17.14 -15.52
CA LYS A 167 -0.16 -16.72 -16.88
C LYS A 167 0.99 -15.93 -17.50
N LYS A 168 1.67 -16.52 -18.49
CA LYS A 168 2.64 -15.82 -19.32
C LYS A 168 1.93 -14.76 -20.15
N TYR A 169 2.22 -13.50 -19.89
CA TYR A 169 1.69 -12.39 -20.69
C TYR A 169 2.58 -12.04 -21.90
N SER A 170 3.76 -12.65 -22.02
CA SER A 170 4.59 -12.57 -23.22
C SER A 170 5.65 -13.66 -23.25
N GLY A 171 6.20 -13.94 -24.44
CA GLY A 171 7.02 -15.11 -24.76
C GLY A 171 8.41 -15.20 -24.13
N ASN A 172 8.83 -14.33 -23.21
CA ASN A 172 10.21 -14.25 -22.73
C ASN A 172 10.45 -14.90 -21.35
N GLY A 173 9.53 -15.69 -20.84
CA GLY A 173 9.72 -16.33 -19.52
C GLY A 173 9.46 -15.41 -18.32
N TYR A 174 9.26 -14.12 -18.54
CA TYR A 174 8.84 -13.14 -17.55
C TYR A 174 7.34 -12.93 -17.65
N GLY A 175 6.68 -12.67 -16.53
CA GLY A 175 5.25 -12.41 -16.56
C GLY A 175 4.70 -12.01 -15.19
N LYS A 176 3.42 -11.64 -15.19
CA LYS A 176 2.71 -11.30 -13.98
C LYS A 176 2.04 -12.54 -13.41
N LEU A 177 2.20 -12.74 -12.10
CA LEU A 177 1.43 -13.71 -11.37
C LEU A 177 -0.02 -13.17 -11.24
N VAL A 178 -1.00 -13.98 -11.63
CA VAL A 178 -2.40 -13.70 -11.30
C VAL A 178 -2.69 -14.28 -9.93
N CYS A 179 -3.01 -13.41 -8.96
CA CYS A 179 -3.22 -13.82 -7.58
C CYS A 179 -4.54 -14.60 -7.42
N ASP A 180 -4.43 -15.74 -6.76
CA ASP A 180 -5.58 -16.54 -6.33
C ASP A 180 -5.45 -16.87 -4.84
N PHE A 181 -6.34 -16.30 -4.03
CA PHE A 181 -6.40 -16.47 -2.58
C PHE A 181 -7.41 -17.54 -2.13
N VAL A 182 -8.20 -18.08 -3.06
CA VAL A 182 -9.14 -19.17 -2.80
C VAL A 182 -8.36 -20.47 -2.62
N TRP A 183 -8.88 -21.41 -1.85
CA TRP A 183 -8.25 -22.71 -1.58
C TRP A 183 -7.63 -23.35 -2.83
N GLY A 184 -6.39 -23.78 -2.69
CA GLY A 184 -5.61 -24.34 -3.80
C GLY A 184 -4.91 -23.30 -4.68
N GLY A 185 -5.25 -22.02 -4.55
CA GLY A 185 -4.63 -20.90 -5.29
C GLY A 185 -3.21 -20.58 -4.81
N ASN A 186 -2.48 -19.86 -5.64
CA ASN A 186 -1.07 -19.55 -5.44
C ASN A 186 -0.77 -18.58 -4.28
N CYS A 187 -1.75 -17.82 -3.81
CA CYS A 187 -1.68 -16.91 -2.66
C CYS A 187 -2.49 -17.42 -1.46
N ALA A 188 -3.14 -18.58 -1.59
CA ALA A 188 -4.07 -19.09 -0.60
C ALA A 188 -3.38 -19.61 0.67
N ARG A 189 -4.08 -19.54 1.81
CA ARG A 189 -3.69 -20.27 3.01
C ARG A 189 -3.71 -21.78 2.81
N GLY A 190 -4.59 -22.27 1.92
CA GLY A 190 -4.74 -23.68 1.55
C GLY A 190 -3.88 -24.12 0.37
N VAL A 191 -2.83 -23.37 0.01
CA VAL A 191 -1.90 -23.75 -1.05
C VAL A 191 -1.27 -25.12 -0.78
N GLY A 192 -1.22 -26.00 -1.79
CA GLY A 192 -0.73 -27.37 -1.61
C GLY A 192 -1.71 -28.32 -0.92
N GLY A 193 -2.99 -27.95 -0.79
CA GLY A 193 -4.06 -28.86 -0.36
C GLY A 193 -4.26 -28.99 1.15
N SER A 194 -3.51 -28.23 1.98
CA SER A 194 -3.69 -28.20 3.43
C SER A 194 -3.53 -26.80 4.00
N LEU A 195 -4.24 -26.49 5.10
CA LEU A 195 -4.13 -25.19 5.76
C LEU A 195 -2.72 -25.01 6.36
N ARG A 196 -2.10 -23.91 6.03
CA ARG A 196 -0.81 -23.53 6.60
C ARG A 196 -0.97 -22.91 7.98
N GLY A 197 -0.10 -23.31 8.90
CA GLY A 197 -0.02 -22.74 10.24
C GLY A 197 0.72 -21.40 10.28
N ASN A 198 1.59 -21.16 9.30
CA ASN A 198 2.40 -19.94 9.14
C ASN A 198 2.59 -19.60 7.66
N ASN A 199 3.24 -18.47 7.37
CA ASN A 199 3.54 -18.04 6.00
C ASN A 199 2.30 -18.00 5.10
N TYR A 200 1.25 -17.30 5.53
CA TYR A 200 0.03 -17.08 4.76
C TYR A 200 -0.48 -15.67 4.96
N SER A 201 -1.22 -15.14 3.98
CA SER A 201 -1.92 -13.87 4.13
C SER A 201 -3.05 -14.00 5.16
N PRO A 202 -3.02 -13.25 6.26
CA PRO A 202 -4.10 -13.30 7.25
C PRO A 202 -5.37 -12.58 6.81
N THR A 203 -5.34 -11.83 5.70
CA THR A 203 -6.46 -10.99 5.25
C THR A 203 -6.99 -11.34 3.85
N GLY A 204 -6.32 -12.24 3.10
CA GLY A 204 -6.68 -12.52 1.71
C GLY A 204 -6.22 -11.45 0.73
N PHE A 205 -5.25 -10.63 1.12
CA PHE A 205 -4.55 -9.63 0.31
C PHE A 205 -3.05 -9.72 0.62
N LEU A 206 -2.21 -9.14 -0.24
CA LEU A 206 -0.77 -8.99 0.02
C LEU A 206 -0.29 -7.60 -0.33
N ASN A 207 0.81 -7.22 0.28
CA ASN A 207 1.51 -6.00 -0.05
C ASN A 207 2.38 -6.17 -1.30
N LYS A 208 2.46 -5.13 -2.12
CA LYS A 208 3.42 -5.00 -3.23
C LYS A 208 4.35 -3.80 -3.08
N LYS A 209 4.00 -2.81 -2.24
CA LYS A 209 4.83 -1.62 -2.03
C LYS A 209 6.16 -2.00 -1.40
N GLY A 210 7.25 -1.49 -1.94
CA GLY A 210 8.59 -1.82 -1.49
C GLY A 210 9.09 -3.20 -1.89
N VAL A 211 8.37 -3.91 -2.78
CA VAL A 211 8.80 -5.18 -3.37
C VAL A 211 9.18 -4.93 -4.82
N SER A 212 10.43 -5.19 -5.16
CA SER A 212 10.91 -4.98 -6.53
C SER A 212 10.28 -5.97 -7.51
N PRO A 213 9.74 -5.52 -8.66
CA PRO A 213 9.39 -6.40 -9.77
C PRO A 213 10.56 -7.20 -10.29
N GLY A 214 11.77 -6.63 -10.23
CA GLY A 214 13.03 -7.29 -10.58
C GLY A 214 13.49 -8.35 -9.59
N PHE A 215 12.75 -8.61 -8.51
CA PHE A 215 13.05 -9.69 -7.58
C PHE A 215 12.94 -11.04 -8.32
N ALA A 216 14.07 -11.64 -8.60
CA ALA A 216 14.11 -12.91 -9.28
C ALA A 216 13.71 -14.04 -8.34
N VAL A 217 12.57 -14.61 -8.59
CA VAL A 217 12.07 -15.77 -7.85
C VAL A 217 12.64 -17.04 -8.48
N SER A 218 13.75 -17.54 -7.98
CA SER A 218 14.29 -18.84 -8.39
C SER A 218 14.82 -19.61 -7.19
N LYS A 219 14.98 -20.94 -7.36
CA LYS A 219 15.64 -21.77 -6.34
C LYS A 219 17.09 -21.36 -6.07
N SER A 220 17.74 -20.74 -7.04
CA SER A 220 19.17 -20.37 -7.00
C SER A 220 19.42 -18.89 -6.74
N LEU A 221 18.45 -18.00 -7.00
CA LEU A 221 18.56 -16.59 -6.73
C LEU A 221 17.76 -16.26 -5.46
N GLN A 222 18.50 -16.15 -4.39
CA GLN A 222 17.97 -16.00 -3.05
C GLN A 222 18.36 -14.60 -2.58
N GLY A 223 17.41 -13.77 -2.42
CA GLY A 223 17.64 -12.51 -1.75
C GLY A 223 16.82 -11.35 -2.33
N PRO A 224 16.43 -10.44 -1.47
CA PRO A 224 15.80 -9.20 -1.89
C PRO A 224 16.80 -8.35 -2.68
N LEU A 225 16.28 -7.50 -3.57
CA LEU A 225 17.08 -6.43 -4.13
C LEU A 225 17.22 -5.34 -3.07
N ASP A 226 18.46 -5.04 -2.69
CA ASP A 226 18.74 -3.95 -1.78
C ASP A 226 18.46 -2.60 -2.45
N TYR A 227 17.82 -1.72 -1.73
CA TYR A 227 17.62 -0.33 -2.10
C TYR A 227 17.64 0.54 -0.84
N PRO A 228 18.05 1.82 -0.94
CA PRO A 228 18.00 2.73 0.18
C PRO A 228 16.56 2.96 0.63
N TRP A 229 16.27 2.74 1.91
CA TRP A 229 14.93 2.96 2.44
C TRP A 229 14.65 4.44 2.61
N PRO A 230 13.59 5.01 1.99
CA PRO A 230 13.29 6.43 2.12
C PRO A 230 12.86 6.78 3.55
N ILE A 231 13.54 7.77 4.15
CA ILE A 231 13.18 8.34 5.46
C ILE A 231 12.39 9.62 5.25
N ILE A 232 12.87 10.49 4.36
CA ILE A 232 12.19 11.74 3.98
C ILE A 232 12.13 11.81 2.45
N ARG A 233 10.95 12.06 1.91
CA ARG A 233 10.73 12.28 0.48
C ARG A 233 9.79 13.45 0.22
N MET A 234 9.83 14.00 -1.00
CA MET A 234 9.10 15.22 -1.37
C MET A 234 7.60 15.16 -1.08
N ALA A 235 6.96 14.00 -1.26
CA ALA A 235 5.55 13.85 -0.91
C ALA A 235 5.27 14.17 0.58
N GLU A 236 6.22 13.87 1.49
CA GLU A 236 6.06 14.22 2.91
C GLU A 236 6.11 15.73 3.12
N LEU A 237 6.99 16.44 2.43
CA LEU A 237 7.06 17.91 2.51
C LEU A 237 5.76 18.54 2.00
N TYR A 238 5.26 18.10 0.84
CA TYR A 238 4.00 18.64 0.30
C TYR A 238 2.79 18.34 1.20
N LEU A 239 2.64 17.10 1.66
CA LEU A 239 1.51 16.74 2.52
C LEU A 239 1.62 17.31 3.93
N GLY A 240 2.85 17.47 4.47
CA GLY A 240 3.08 18.16 5.73
C GLY A 240 2.77 19.65 5.63
N TYR A 241 3.14 20.28 4.50
CA TYR A 241 2.79 21.67 4.25
C TYR A 241 1.29 21.86 4.05
N ALA A 242 0.65 20.98 3.28
CA ALA A 242 -0.82 21.00 3.12
C ALA A 242 -1.54 20.88 4.47
N GLU A 243 -1.08 20.02 5.35
CA GLU A 243 -1.65 19.88 6.71
C GLU A 243 -1.46 21.18 7.51
N ALA A 244 -0.28 21.79 7.48
CA ALA A 244 -0.03 23.06 8.17
C ALA A 244 -0.94 24.18 7.63
N CYS A 245 -1.10 24.29 6.31
CA CYS A 245 -1.98 25.26 5.65
C CYS A 245 -3.46 25.05 6.03
N VAL A 246 -3.90 23.79 6.17
CA VAL A 246 -5.26 23.51 6.69
C VAL A 246 -5.43 24.07 8.09
N GLU A 247 -4.46 23.84 8.98
CA GLU A 247 -4.58 24.28 10.37
C GLU A 247 -4.47 25.82 10.52
N THR A 248 -3.77 26.50 9.60
CA THR A 248 -3.72 27.99 9.54
C THR A 248 -4.84 28.61 8.70
N ASN A 249 -5.76 27.79 8.17
CA ASN A 249 -6.88 28.19 7.31
C ASN A 249 -6.45 28.80 5.95
N GLU A 250 -5.28 28.40 5.45
CA GLU A 250 -4.78 28.74 4.12
C GLU A 250 -5.23 27.68 3.10
N LEU A 251 -6.56 27.57 2.90
CA LEU A 251 -7.20 26.43 2.25
C LEU A 251 -6.81 26.27 0.77
N GLY A 252 -6.52 27.37 0.06
CA GLY A 252 -6.05 27.32 -1.33
C GLY A 252 -4.66 26.66 -1.43
N GLU A 253 -3.69 27.12 -0.64
CA GLU A 253 -2.34 26.54 -0.59
C GLU A 253 -2.36 25.06 -0.15
N ALA A 254 -3.28 24.72 0.79
CA ALA A 254 -3.48 23.33 1.20
C ALA A 254 -3.93 22.44 0.03
N ALA A 255 -4.92 22.89 -0.74
CA ALA A 255 -5.43 22.20 -1.91
C ALA A 255 -4.35 22.04 -3.00
N ASP A 256 -3.57 23.10 -3.27
CA ASP A 256 -2.49 23.08 -4.28
C ASP A 256 -1.43 22.01 -3.95
N ASN A 257 -1.00 21.93 -2.70
CA ASN A 257 0.00 20.95 -2.29
C ASN A 257 -0.55 19.51 -2.23
N LEU A 258 -1.81 19.32 -1.82
CA LEU A 258 -2.52 18.05 -1.95
C LEU A 258 -2.58 17.61 -3.43
N ASN A 259 -2.93 18.53 -4.31
CA ASN A 259 -3.11 18.24 -5.74
C ASN A 259 -1.82 17.80 -6.44
N LYS A 260 -0.65 18.28 -6.02
CA LYS A 260 0.63 17.79 -6.53
C LYS A 260 0.76 16.26 -6.34
N VAL A 261 0.51 15.79 -5.12
CA VAL A 261 0.61 14.36 -4.78
C VAL A 261 -0.51 13.56 -5.47
N ARG A 262 -1.73 14.09 -5.49
CA ARG A 262 -2.89 13.45 -6.14
C ARG A 262 -2.70 13.27 -7.64
N GLN A 263 -2.19 14.29 -8.33
CA GLN A 263 -1.88 14.24 -9.77
C GLN A 263 -0.80 13.19 -10.06
N ARG A 264 0.29 13.14 -9.26
CA ARG A 264 1.29 12.09 -9.38
C ARG A 264 0.69 10.71 -9.16
N ALA A 265 -0.26 10.57 -8.22
CA ALA A 265 -0.97 9.33 -7.97
C ALA A 265 -1.99 8.96 -9.06
N GLY A 266 -2.21 9.82 -10.06
CA GLY A 266 -3.13 9.59 -11.16
C GLY A 266 -4.61 9.70 -10.77
N ILE A 267 -4.93 10.50 -9.74
CA ILE A 267 -6.30 10.76 -9.31
C ILE A 267 -6.68 12.25 -9.50
N PRO A 268 -7.97 12.56 -9.64
CA PRO A 268 -8.43 13.93 -9.79
C PRO A 268 -8.03 14.85 -8.63
N THR A 269 -7.98 16.16 -8.89
CA THR A 269 -7.74 17.18 -7.85
C THR A 269 -8.84 17.15 -6.78
N VAL A 270 -8.57 17.78 -5.63
CA VAL A 270 -9.57 17.86 -4.55
C VAL A 270 -10.84 18.60 -5.00
N GLU A 271 -10.68 19.64 -5.84
CA GLU A 271 -11.81 20.39 -6.41
C GLU A 271 -12.66 19.47 -7.30
N LYS A 272 -12.04 18.75 -8.22
CA LYS A 272 -12.73 17.82 -9.12
C LYS A 272 -13.48 16.75 -8.35
N SER A 273 -12.77 16.10 -7.42
CA SER A 273 -13.37 15.00 -6.64
C SER A 273 -14.50 15.50 -5.72
N TRP A 274 -14.21 16.50 -4.90
CA TRP A 274 -15.11 16.86 -3.82
C TRP A 274 -16.16 17.88 -4.18
N LYS A 275 -15.84 18.92 -5.01
CA LYS A 275 -16.83 19.92 -5.43
C LYS A 275 -17.67 19.42 -6.59
N GLU A 276 -17.03 18.90 -7.66
CA GLU A 276 -17.76 18.58 -8.89
C GLU A 276 -18.44 17.22 -8.80
N ILE A 277 -17.75 16.17 -8.33
CA ILE A 277 -18.31 14.80 -8.29
C ILE A 277 -19.15 14.59 -7.02
N ALA A 278 -18.61 14.89 -5.84
CA ALA A 278 -19.31 14.66 -4.57
C ALA A 278 -20.24 15.80 -4.15
N GLY A 279 -20.23 16.96 -4.82
CA GLY A 279 -21.09 18.10 -4.52
C GLY A 279 -20.82 18.78 -3.17
N LYS A 280 -19.59 18.66 -2.64
CA LYS A 280 -19.23 19.19 -1.31
C LYS A 280 -18.34 20.42 -1.38
N GLN A 281 -18.53 21.37 -0.47
CA GLN A 281 -17.65 22.52 -0.33
C GLN A 281 -16.36 22.14 0.42
N LEU A 282 -15.22 22.67 -0.03
CA LEU A 282 -13.93 22.45 0.61
C LEU A 282 -13.80 23.35 1.85
N THR A 283 -14.33 22.88 2.96
CA THR A 283 -14.14 23.51 4.28
C THR A 283 -12.82 23.08 4.91
N GLN A 284 -12.36 23.81 5.93
CA GLN A 284 -11.18 23.45 6.72
C GLN A 284 -11.29 22.01 7.27
N ASP A 285 -12.44 21.65 7.83
CA ASP A 285 -12.65 20.32 8.40
C ASP A 285 -12.63 19.23 7.34
N LEU A 286 -13.20 19.49 6.16
CA LEU A 286 -13.13 18.53 5.06
C LEU A 286 -11.69 18.38 4.53
N LEU A 287 -10.97 19.48 4.33
CA LEU A 287 -9.56 19.41 3.89
C LEU A 287 -8.66 18.73 4.93
N ARG A 288 -8.94 18.92 6.24
CA ARG A 288 -8.25 18.18 7.31
C ARG A 288 -8.47 16.66 7.18
N GLN A 289 -9.69 16.23 6.87
CA GLN A 289 -9.97 14.81 6.63
C GLN A 289 -9.25 14.30 5.38
N ILE A 290 -9.27 15.09 4.30
CA ILE A 290 -8.63 14.73 3.04
C ILE A 290 -7.12 14.59 3.21
N VAL A 291 -6.44 15.57 3.80
CA VAL A 291 -4.98 15.50 3.97
C VAL A 291 -4.55 14.33 4.87
N ARG A 292 -5.32 14.06 5.92
CA ARG A 292 -5.06 12.90 6.79
C ARG A 292 -5.23 11.58 6.05
N GLN A 293 -6.26 11.45 5.22
CA GLN A 293 -6.46 10.25 4.41
C GLN A 293 -5.39 10.13 3.33
N GLU A 294 -5.05 11.23 2.65
CA GLU A 294 -4.00 11.26 1.63
C GLU A 294 -2.67 10.79 2.22
N ARG A 295 -2.29 11.28 3.41
CA ARG A 295 -1.10 10.82 4.13
C ARG A 295 -1.16 9.32 4.44
N GLN A 296 -2.30 8.82 4.92
CA GLN A 296 -2.46 7.40 5.25
C GLN A 296 -2.27 6.49 4.03
N VAL A 297 -2.77 6.89 2.87
CA VAL A 297 -2.62 6.13 1.62
C VAL A 297 -1.21 6.29 1.07
N GLU A 298 -0.74 7.52 0.94
CA GLU A 298 0.57 7.81 0.34
C GLU A 298 1.71 7.13 1.09
N PHE A 299 1.66 7.14 2.42
CA PHE A 299 2.69 6.54 3.26
C PHE A 299 2.32 5.14 3.78
N TYR A 300 1.43 4.44 3.06
CA TYR A 300 1.15 3.03 3.34
C TYR A 300 2.44 2.22 3.42
N LEU A 301 2.67 1.54 4.54
CA LEU A 301 3.88 0.76 4.89
C LEU A 301 5.22 1.54 4.92
N GLU A 302 5.20 2.86 4.99
CA GLU A 302 6.40 3.66 5.22
C GLU A 302 6.57 4.09 6.69
N ASN A 303 5.84 3.48 7.61
CA ASN A 303 5.84 3.75 9.05
C ASN A 303 5.26 5.12 9.50
N GLN A 304 4.94 6.03 8.58
CA GLN A 304 4.38 7.35 8.91
C GLN A 304 3.03 7.23 9.64
N ASN A 305 2.18 6.28 9.26
CA ASN A 305 0.86 6.07 9.89
C ASN A 305 0.95 5.78 11.40
N PHE A 306 2.04 5.14 11.85
CA PHE A 306 2.27 4.89 13.26
C PHE A 306 2.36 6.21 14.07
N TRP A 307 3.07 7.19 13.52
CA TRP A 307 3.26 8.50 14.14
C TRP A 307 2.08 9.43 13.93
N ASP A 308 1.53 9.46 12.71
CA ASP A 308 0.40 10.30 12.35
C ASP A 308 -0.84 10.01 13.21
N LEU A 309 -1.20 8.75 13.39
CA LEU A 309 -2.35 8.38 14.23
C LEU A 309 -2.15 8.80 15.70
N ARG A 310 -0.92 8.78 16.19
CA ARG A 310 -0.58 9.23 17.55
C ARG A 310 -0.61 10.74 17.70
N ARG A 311 0.05 11.47 16.81
CA ARG A 311 0.07 12.95 16.91
C ARG A 311 -1.31 13.57 16.65
N TRP A 312 -2.17 12.93 15.86
CA TRP A 312 -3.57 13.33 15.69
C TRP A 312 -4.47 12.88 16.84
N LYS A 313 -3.96 12.10 17.77
CA LYS A 313 -4.72 11.51 18.89
C LYS A 313 -5.96 10.73 18.46
N ILE A 314 -5.81 9.92 17.42
CA ILE A 314 -6.87 9.05 16.88
C ILE A 314 -6.46 7.58 16.80
N ALA A 315 -5.34 7.19 17.38
CA ALA A 315 -4.82 5.83 17.31
C ALA A 315 -5.81 4.79 17.89
N GLU A 316 -6.50 5.11 18.98
CA GLU A 316 -7.52 4.27 19.58
C GLU A 316 -8.61 3.87 18.57
N LYS A 317 -9.08 4.85 17.77
CA LYS A 317 -10.11 4.64 16.77
C LYS A 317 -9.71 3.59 15.73
N TYR A 318 -8.42 3.46 15.45
CA TYR A 318 -7.90 2.55 14.43
C TYR A 318 -7.41 1.22 15.00
N PHE A 319 -6.87 1.21 16.22
CA PHE A 319 -6.27 0.02 16.80
C PHE A 319 -7.23 -0.78 17.70
N ASN A 320 -8.23 -0.14 18.33
CA ASN A 320 -9.21 -0.83 19.17
C ASN A 320 -10.39 -1.42 18.38
N VAL A 321 -10.24 -1.53 17.06
CA VAL A 321 -11.21 -2.24 16.23
C VAL A 321 -10.60 -3.55 15.75
N LYS A 322 -11.41 -4.59 15.67
CA LYS A 322 -10.98 -5.88 15.15
C LYS A 322 -10.56 -5.75 13.69
N ALA A 323 -9.38 -6.24 13.38
CA ALA A 323 -8.92 -6.30 12.00
C ALA A 323 -9.79 -7.27 11.19
N LYS A 324 -10.14 -6.89 9.97
CA LYS A 324 -10.90 -7.72 9.05
C LYS A 324 -10.15 -7.95 7.75
N GLY A 325 -10.38 -9.10 7.17
CA GLY A 325 -9.97 -9.52 5.83
C GLY A 325 -11.08 -10.31 5.17
N MET A 326 -10.74 -11.11 4.17
CA MET A 326 -11.64 -12.10 3.54
C MET A 326 -11.56 -13.44 4.29
N ASP A 327 -12.45 -14.37 3.99
CA ASP A 327 -12.36 -15.73 4.53
C ASP A 327 -11.24 -16.52 3.83
N ILE A 328 -10.08 -16.53 4.46
CA ILE A 328 -8.86 -17.20 3.95
C ILE A 328 -8.92 -18.74 4.03
N THR A 329 -10.00 -19.30 4.54
CA THR A 329 -10.23 -20.76 4.59
C THR A 329 -11.20 -21.24 3.53
N ALA A 330 -11.81 -20.30 2.81
CA ALA A 330 -12.84 -20.55 1.82
C ALA A 330 -12.34 -21.41 0.64
N LYS A 331 -13.22 -22.30 0.17
CA LYS A 331 -12.96 -23.18 -0.96
C LYS A 331 -13.53 -22.66 -2.27
N THR A 332 -14.40 -21.67 -2.18
CA THR A 332 -15.03 -21.01 -3.34
C THR A 332 -14.86 -19.49 -3.22
N ILE A 333 -14.92 -18.78 -4.34
CA ILE A 333 -14.83 -17.32 -4.32
C ILE A 333 -16.02 -16.68 -3.59
N ASP A 334 -17.20 -17.24 -3.70
CA ASP A 334 -18.43 -16.74 -3.07
C ASP A 334 -18.36 -16.83 -1.53
N GLU A 335 -17.62 -17.81 -1.01
CA GLU A 335 -17.30 -17.90 0.40
C GLU A 335 -16.17 -16.96 0.79
N PHE A 336 -15.13 -16.85 -0.05
CA PHE A 336 -13.94 -16.04 0.19
C PHE A 336 -14.29 -14.56 0.39
N VAL A 337 -15.22 -14.01 -0.39
CA VAL A 337 -15.57 -12.58 -0.35
C VAL A 337 -16.32 -12.14 0.91
N LYS A 338 -16.49 -13.01 1.89
CA LYS A 338 -17.14 -12.67 3.17
C LYS A 338 -16.14 -12.02 4.12
N PRO A 339 -16.37 -10.75 4.55
CA PRO A 339 -15.49 -10.12 5.52
C PRO A 339 -15.44 -10.89 6.83
N THR A 340 -14.24 -11.33 7.21
CA THR A 340 -13.99 -12.16 8.38
C THR A 340 -13.00 -11.49 9.33
N GLU A 341 -13.17 -11.66 10.64
CA GLU A 341 -12.23 -11.12 11.62
C GLU A 341 -10.90 -11.88 11.56
N VAL A 342 -9.80 -11.13 11.57
CA VAL A 342 -8.46 -11.68 11.71
C VAL A 342 -8.26 -12.10 13.18
N VAL A 343 -7.69 -13.28 13.38
CA VAL A 343 -7.55 -13.92 14.71
C VAL A 343 -6.73 -13.09 15.71
N PHE A 344 -5.88 -12.15 15.25
CA PHE A 344 -5.02 -11.38 16.12
C PHE A 344 -5.72 -10.14 16.65
N GLU A 345 -5.84 -10.05 17.98
CA GLU A 345 -6.34 -8.86 18.64
C GLU A 345 -5.27 -7.77 18.68
N ARG A 346 -5.72 -6.53 18.45
CA ARG A 346 -4.93 -5.33 18.65
C ARG A 346 -5.58 -4.53 19.77
N LYS A 347 -4.76 -4.00 20.66
CA LYS A 347 -5.19 -3.13 21.75
C LYS A 347 -4.33 -1.89 21.79
N PHE A 348 -4.95 -0.75 21.95
CA PHE A 348 -4.29 0.52 22.18
C PHE A 348 -4.79 1.10 23.51
N GLU A 349 -3.89 1.26 24.45
CA GLU A 349 -4.20 1.78 25.79
C GLU A 349 -3.95 3.29 25.85
N SER A 350 -5.01 4.05 25.98
CA SER A 350 -4.99 5.49 26.15
C SER A 350 -4.97 5.83 27.65
N PRO A 351 -4.24 6.86 28.08
CA PRO A 351 -3.35 7.74 27.29
C PRO A 351 -1.94 7.17 27.08
N THR A 352 -1.59 6.07 27.73
CA THR A 352 -0.24 5.51 27.86
C THR A 352 0.46 5.35 26.50
N GLN A 353 -0.16 4.65 25.56
CA GLN A 353 0.48 4.30 24.29
C GLN A 353 0.53 5.43 23.24
N TYR A 354 0.04 6.64 23.59
CA TYR A 354 0.33 7.84 22.79
C TYR A 354 1.78 8.29 22.91
N LEU A 355 2.42 7.95 24.01
CA LEU A 355 3.84 8.16 24.23
C LEU A 355 4.56 6.82 24.21
N LEU A 356 5.86 6.83 23.98
CA LEU A 356 6.70 5.66 24.13
C LEU A 356 7.32 5.66 25.54
N PRO A 357 7.60 4.47 26.13
CA PRO A 357 8.33 4.43 27.39
C PRO A 357 9.75 4.94 27.18
N ILE A 358 10.25 5.68 28.15
CA ILE A 358 11.68 6.02 28.24
C ILE A 358 12.40 4.73 28.65
N PRO A 359 13.52 4.35 27.98
CA PRO A 359 14.27 3.16 28.36
C PRO A 359 14.64 3.16 29.85
N LEU A 360 14.36 2.08 30.54
CA LEU A 360 14.63 1.99 31.99
C LEU A 360 16.10 2.26 32.33
N SER A 361 17.02 1.86 31.43
CA SER A 361 18.44 2.16 31.55
C SER A 361 18.76 3.66 31.62
N ASP A 362 17.96 4.50 30.95
CA ASP A 362 18.15 5.95 30.91
C ASP A 362 17.51 6.60 32.13
N VAL A 363 16.34 6.12 32.54
CA VAL A 363 15.70 6.56 33.80
C VAL A 363 16.61 6.26 35.00
N ASN A 364 17.22 5.06 35.04
CA ASN A 364 18.13 4.68 36.13
C ASN A 364 19.46 5.47 36.17
N LYS A 365 19.88 6.05 35.04
CA LYS A 365 21.10 6.86 34.94
C LYS A 365 20.88 8.34 35.29
N ASN A 366 19.66 8.81 35.14
CA ASN A 366 19.32 10.22 35.31
C ASN A 366 18.14 10.38 36.28
N GLU A 367 18.47 10.67 37.54
CA GLU A 367 17.50 10.85 38.63
C GLU A 367 16.44 11.97 38.36
N LYS A 368 16.72 12.86 37.41
CA LYS A 368 15.78 13.91 37.00
C LYS A 368 14.81 13.48 35.93
N LEU A 369 15.00 12.28 35.36
CA LEU A 369 14.17 11.77 34.27
C LEU A 369 12.97 11.05 34.86
N VAL A 370 11.79 11.57 34.57
CA VAL A 370 10.51 10.98 34.99
C VAL A 370 9.94 10.17 33.84
N GLN A 371 9.55 8.94 34.13
CA GLN A 371 8.92 8.04 33.14
C GLN A 371 7.58 8.64 32.64
N ASN A 372 7.25 8.36 31.37
CA ASN A 372 5.97 8.74 30.80
C ASN A 372 4.81 8.07 31.57
N PRO A 373 3.64 8.75 31.67
CA PRO A 373 2.51 8.23 32.44
C PRO A 373 2.05 6.84 31.97
N GLY A 374 1.93 5.92 32.93
CA GLY A 374 1.42 4.55 32.69
C GLY A 374 2.50 3.51 32.42
N TYR A 375 3.79 3.89 32.47
CA TYR A 375 4.93 2.96 32.35
C TYR A 375 5.73 2.84 33.66
#